data_d4fdf0a783f39646835e08cec6c03b24
#
_entry.id   d4fdf0a783f39646835e08cec6c03b24
#
_cell.length_a   1.000
_cell.length_b   1.000
_cell.length_c   1.000
_cell.angle_alpha   90.00
_cell.angle_beta   90.00
_cell.angle_gamma   90.00
#
_symmetry.space_group_name_H-M   'P 1'
#
loop_
_entity.id
_entity.type
_entity.pdbx_description
1 polymer ?
#
loop_
_entity_poly.entity_id
_entity_poly.type
_entity_poly.pdbx_seq_one_letter_code
_entity_poly.pdbx_strand_id
1 'polypeptide(L)'
;IKFEVSDVAAVMLGESVRLNFEIDCFEDGTTRPTMDSSFNIDKCNGFQSIISQVLISSRRYSTGTNLESITSYSRLSSSMKSALFSPAQHLNNSTHCDNSVGKGMTCKNVVPTKVENLQTRDPTLQAQRKKLVKKTPVSLQLNSALLNSTLSLDQIGGLHIQIYLKENVGSVFFGSDVDTSKSSYELSNVSLSVPVVYKS
;
A
#
# COMPACT_ATOMS: atom_id res chain seq x y z
N ILE A 1 12.17 -4.76 -1.78
CA ILE A 1 12.46 -3.44 -1.20
C ILE A 1 13.09 -3.67 0.16
N LYS A 2 14.16 -2.97 0.48
CA LYS A 2 14.87 -3.09 1.77
C LYS A 2 15.05 -1.73 2.40
N PHE A 3 14.79 -1.64 3.70
CA PHE A 3 15.04 -0.47 4.51
C PHE A 3 15.88 -0.83 5.72
N GLU A 4 16.66 0.13 6.18
CA GLU A 4 17.47 0.01 7.37
C GLU A 4 17.18 1.17 8.32
N VAL A 5 16.83 0.84 9.56
CA VAL A 5 16.63 1.79 10.64
C VAL A 5 17.81 1.64 11.59
N SER A 6 18.79 2.55 11.49
CA SER A 6 20.10 2.43 12.15
C SER A 6 20.28 3.31 13.39
N ASP A 7 19.33 4.19 13.68
CA ASP A 7 19.42 5.10 14.82
C ASP A 7 19.12 4.36 16.13
N VAL A 8 20.16 3.87 16.77
CA VAL A 8 20.06 3.09 18.01
C VAL A 8 19.79 3.95 19.25
N ALA A 9 19.98 5.27 19.19
CA ALA A 9 19.71 6.15 20.34
C ALA A 9 18.24 6.53 20.50
N ALA A 10 17.41 6.08 19.56
CA ALA A 10 16.03 6.49 19.47
C ALA A 10 15.04 5.39 19.93
N VAL A 11 13.86 5.83 20.29
CA VAL A 11 12.66 5.00 20.48
C VAL A 11 11.75 5.20 19.29
N MET A 12 11.45 4.12 18.57
CA MET A 12 10.53 4.13 17.44
C MET A 12 9.08 4.18 17.95
N LEU A 13 8.29 5.08 17.39
CA LEU A 13 6.85 5.18 17.61
C LEU A 13 6.11 4.42 16.51
N GLY A 14 5.81 3.16 16.76
CA GLY A 14 5.34 2.22 15.74
C GLY A 14 4.02 2.56 15.08
N GLU A 15 3.05 3.12 15.78
CA GLU A 15 1.71 3.43 15.22
C GLU A 15 1.72 4.38 14.02
N SER A 16 2.84 5.05 13.79
CA SER A 16 2.99 6.05 12.73
C SER A 16 4.01 5.65 11.64
N VAL A 17 4.51 4.40 11.66
CA VAL A 17 5.39 3.91 10.59
C VAL A 17 4.60 3.75 9.30
N ARG A 18 5.09 4.38 8.23
CA ARG A 18 4.41 4.38 6.93
C ARG A 18 5.37 4.10 5.78
N LEU A 19 4.92 3.22 4.90
CA LEU A 19 5.54 2.99 3.60
C LEU A 19 4.92 3.95 2.59
N ASN A 20 5.72 4.86 2.04
CA ASN A 20 5.28 5.84 1.05
C ASN A 20 5.89 5.51 -0.30
N PHE A 21 5.10 5.63 -1.36
CA PHE A 21 5.56 5.47 -2.74
C PHE A 21 4.58 6.12 -3.71
N GLU A 22 5.01 6.29 -4.93
CA GLU A 22 4.14 6.56 -6.07
C GLU A 22 3.97 5.29 -6.88
N ILE A 23 2.73 4.98 -7.26
CA ILE A 23 2.41 3.83 -8.09
C ILE A 23 1.87 4.28 -9.44
N ASP A 24 2.38 3.70 -10.50
CA ASP A 24 1.85 3.80 -11.86
C ASP A 24 1.32 2.42 -12.26
N CYS A 25 0.06 2.35 -12.67
CA CYS A 25 -0.60 1.09 -13.02
C CYS A 25 -0.87 1.03 -14.51
N PHE A 26 -0.74 -0.18 -15.07
CA PHE A 26 -0.94 -0.45 -16.49
C PHE A 26 -1.93 -1.61 -16.64
N GLU A 27 -2.93 -1.43 -17.50
CA GLU A 27 -3.94 -2.45 -17.82
C GLU A 27 -3.36 -3.57 -18.69
N ASP A 28 -2.52 -3.20 -19.64
CA ASP A 28 -1.93 -4.09 -20.63
C ASP A 28 -0.46 -3.70 -20.85
N GLY A 29 0.39 -4.08 -19.91
CA GLY A 29 1.84 -3.88 -19.96
C GLY A 29 2.29 -2.41 -20.07
N THR A 30 1.73 -1.65 -21.00
CA THR A 30 2.10 -0.26 -21.27
C THR A 30 0.92 0.72 -21.26
N THR A 31 -0.30 0.21 -21.38
CA THR A 31 -1.51 1.05 -21.44
C THR A 31 -1.98 1.43 -20.07
N ARG A 32 -2.01 2.72 -19.75
CA ARG A 32 -2.55 3.21 -18.49
C ARG A 32 -4.06 3.19 -18.50
N PRO A 33 -4.69 2.89 -17.33
CA PRO A 33 -6.14 2.95 -17.18
C PRO A 33 -6.65 4.37 -17.41
N THR A 34 -7.84 4.47 -18.01
CA THR A 34 -8.58 5.72 -18.16
C THR A 34 -9.64 5.81 -17.06
N MET A 35 -10.28 6.98 -16.92
CA MET A 35 -11.37 7.14 -15.97
C MET A 35 -12.61 6.30 -16.31
N ASP A 36 -12.74 5.88 -17.57
CA ASP A 36 -13.82 5.02 -18.04
C ASP A 36 -13.45 3.52 -18.00
N SER A 37 -12.24 3.21 -17.57
CA SER A 37 -11.75 1.83 -17.45
C SER A 37 -12.40 1.09 -16.29
N SER A 38 -12.70 -0.18 -16.49
CA SER A 38 -13.15 -1.08 -15.42
C SER A 38 -12.01 -1.61 -14.54
N PHE A 39 -10.77 -1.19 -14.81
CA PHE A 39 -9.58 -1.64 -14.10
C PHE A 39 -9.56 -1.17 -12.65
N ASN A 40 -9.52 -2.13 -11.73
CA ASN A 40 -9.62 -1.89 -10.30
C ASN A 40 -8.53 -2.64 -9.52
N ILE A 41 -8.22 -2.13 -8.33
CA ILE A 41 -7.39 -2.82 -7.35
C ILE A 41 -8.24 -3.62 -6.36
N ASP A 42 -7.64 -4.62 -5.71
CA ASP A 42 -8.29 -5.42 -4.66
C ASP A 42 -9.07 -4.54 -3.67
N LYS A 43 -10.36 -4.83 -3.53
CA LYS A 43 -11.27 -4.00 -2.74
C LYS A 43 -11.04 -4.06 -1.24
N CYS A 44 -10.48 -5.16 -0.74
CA CYS A 44 -10.28 -5.36 0.70
C CYS A 44 -9.00 -4.71 1.18
N ASN A 45 -7.94 -4.83 0.38
CA ASN A 45 -6.59 -4.39 0.76
C ASN A 45 -6.12 -3.13 0.06
N GLY A 46 -6.74 -2.78 -1.08
CA GLY A 46 -6.23 -1.70 -1.90
C GLY A 46 -4.78 -1.95 -2.30
N PHE A 47 -3.94 -0.94 -2.22
CA PHE A 47 -2.52 -1.05 -2.60
C PHE A 47 -1.69 -1.94 -1.65
N GLN A 48 -2.17 -2.31 -0.47
CA GLN A 48 -1.49 -3.33 0.35
C GLN A 48 -1.51 -4.71 -0.29
N SER A 49 -2.38 -4.96 -1.25
CA SER A 49 -2.44 -6.22 -1.99
C SER A 49 -1.19 -6.51 -2.82
N ILE A 50 -0.40 -5.50 -3.18
CA ILE A 50 0.87 -5.68 -3.90
C ILE A 50 1.96 -6.33 -3.04
N ILE A 51 1.81 -6.32 -1.71
CA ILE A 51 2.80 -6.88 -0.79
C ILE A 51 2.53 -8.37 -0.61
N SER A 52 3.54 -9.20 -0.86
CA SER A 52 3.48 -10.66 -0.64
C SER A 52 3.95 -11.03 0.77
N GLN A 53 5.07 -10.44 1.19
CA GLN A 53 5.72 -10.79 2.44
C GLN A 53 6.40 -9.57 3.06
N VAL A 54 6.43 -9.53 4.40
CA VAL A 54 7.22 -8.58 5.19
C VAL A 54 8.10 -9.37 6.15
N LEU A 55 9.39 -9.08 6.12
CA LEU A 55 10.38 -9.64 7.05
C LEU A 55 11.02 -8.50 7.82
N ILE A 56 11.10 -8.65 9.12
CA ILE A 56 11.74 -7.70 10.02
C ILE A 56 12.78 -8.45 10.85
N SER A 57 14.02 -8.01 10.79
CA SER A 57 15.12 -8.59 11.54
C SER A 57 15.90 -7.54 12.31
N SER A 58 16.57 -7.97 13.39
CA SER A 58 17.49 -7.12 14.14
C SER A 58 18.76 -6.89 13.35
N ARG A 59 19.29 -5.68 13.41
CA ARG A 59 20.63 -5.36 12.88
C ARG A 59 21.77 -5.93 13.72
N ARG A 60 21.54 -6.07 15.01
CA ARG A 60 22.57 -6.50 15.98
C ARG A 60 23.01 -7.93 15.75
N TYR A 61 22.13 -8.79 15.29
CA TYR A 61 22.40 -10.19 15.06
C TYR A 61 22.59 -10.42 13.56
N SER A 62 23.84 -10.45 13.13
CA SER A 62 24.24 -10.59 11.71
C SER A 62 23.79 -11.90 11.04
N THR A 63 23.26 -12.83 11.77
CA THR A 63 22.88 -14.18 11.33
C THR A 63 21.37 -14.37 11.13
N GLY A 64 20.66 -13.34 10.69
CA GLY A 64 19.31 -13.54 10.13
C GLY A 64 18.23 -13.92 11.14
N THR A 65 18.34 -13.51 12.41
CA THR A 65 17.24 -13.68 13.36
C THR A 65 16.08 -12.79 12.97
N ASN A 66 15.07 -13.39 12.36
CA ASN A 66 13.84 -12.69 12.06
C ASN A 66 13.07 -12.43 13.37
N LEU A 67 12.82 -11.17 13.64
CA LEU A 67 11.96 -10.73 14.77
C LEU A 67 10.49 -10.94 14.41
N GLU A 68 10.13 -10.69 13.16
CA GLU A 68 8.79 -10.91 12.63
C GLU A 68 8.87 -11.36 11.17
N SER A 69 8.06 -12.34 10.80
CA SER A 69 7.94 -12.84 9.43
C SER A 69 6.48 -13.03 9.06
N ILE A 70 6.00 -12.25 8.11
CA ILE A 70 4.61 -12.30 7.62
C ILE A 70 4.64 -12.79 6.17
N THR A 71 4.45 -14.08 5.96
CA THR A 71 4.58 -14.74 4.64
C THR A 71 3.34 -14.63 3.75
N SER A 72 2.20 -14.30 4.29
CA SER A 72 0.94 -14.11 3.55
C SER A 72 0.33 -12.74 3.89
N TYR A 73 1.12 -11.70 3.65
CA TYR A 73 0.83 -10.36 4.12
C TYR A 73 -0.56 -9.85 3.70
N SER A 74 -0.90 -9.98 2.42
CA SER A 74 -2.20 -9.48 1.93
C SER A 74 -3.40 -10.20 2.56
N ARG A 75 -3.28 -11.51 2.86
CA ARG A 75 -4.33 -12.26 3.55
C ARG A 75 -4.48 -11.82 5.00
N LEU A 76 -3.35 -11.66 5.71
CA LEU A 76 -3.36 -11.16 7.08
C LEU A 76 -3.94 -9.75 7.14
N SER A 77 -3.51 -8.85 6.26
CA SER A 77 -4.01 -7.47 6.17
C SER A 77 -5.53 -7.43 5.95
N SER A 78 -6.06 -8.26 5.04
CA SER A 78 -7.50 -8.37 4.79
C SER A 78 -8.26 -8.83 6.03
N SER A 79 -7.76 -9.86 6.71
CA SER A 79 -8.38 -10.40 7.92
C SER A 79 -8.37 -9.38 9.06
N MET A 80 -7.26 -8.71 9.29
CA MET A 80 -7.14 -7.68 10.33
C MET A 80 -8.06 -6.50 10.06
N LYS A 81 -8.10 -5.99 8.83
CA LYS A 81 -9.01 -4.90 8.45
C LYS A 81 -10.47 -5.30 8.67
N SER A 82 -10.86 -6.51 8.23
CA SER A 82 -12.23 -6.99 8.37
C SER A 82 -12.67 -7.17 9.82
N ALA A 83 -11.74 -7.53 10.70
CA ALA A 83 -12.03 -7.82 12.10
C ALA A 83 -11.93 -6.59 13.02
N LEU A 84 -10.99 -5.69 12.75
CA LEU A 84 -10.61 -4.64 13.70
C LEU A 84 -11.03 -3.23 13.29
N PHE A 85 -11.21 -2.98 11.99
CA PHE A 85 -11.50 -1.63 11.52
C PHE A 85 -13.00 -1.34 11.57
N SER A 86 -13.34 -0.19 12.14
CA SER A 86 -14.69 0.38 12.04
C SER A 86 -14.99 0.85 10.60
N PRO A 87 -16.27 1.01 10.23
CA PRO A 87 -16.63 1.56 8.92
C PRO A 87 -15.99 2.92 8.62
N ALA A 88 -15.85 3.78 9.63
CA ALA A 88 -15.20 5.08 9.49
C ALA A 88 -13.69 4.94 9.19
N GLN A 89 -13.00 4.01 9.84
CA GLN A 89 -11.59 3.72 9.56
C GLN A 89 -11.39 3.15 8.15
N HIS A 90 -12.29 2.26 7.70
CA HIS A 90 -12.28 1.75 6.33
C HIS A 90 -12.42 2.89 5.31
N LEU A 91 -13.38 3.79 5.53
CA LEU A 91 -13.61 4.92 4.64
C LEU A 91 -12.40 5.85 4.59
N ASN A 92 -11.82 6.18 5.74
CA ASN A 92 -10.65 7.03 5.82
C ASN A 92 -9.43 6.42 5.11
N ASN A 93 -9.14 5.15 5.37
CA ASN A 93 -8.04 4.45 4.72
C ASN A 93 -8.25 4.34 3.21
N SER A 94 -9.49 4.06 2.77
CA SER A 94 -9.81 3.96 1.35
C SER A 94 -9.62 5.28 0.60
N THR A 95 -9.83 6.39 1.28
CA THR A 95 -9.81 7.73 0.65
C THR A 95 -8.42 8.32 0.64
N HIS A 96 -7.63 8.08 1.67
CA HIS A 96 -6.39 8.82 1.93
C HIS A 96 -5.12 7.98 1.91
N CYS A 97 -5.23 6.66 2.12
CA CYS A 97 -4.06 5.82 2.34
C CYS A 97 -3.86 4.73 1.28
N ASP A 98 -4.70 3.71 1.26
CA ASP A 98 -4.42 2.48 0.53
C ASP A 98 -5.40 2.16 -0.61
N ASN A 99 -6.35 3.04 -0.88
CA ASN A 99 -7.40 2.84 -1.89
C ASN A 99 -8.27 1.59 -1.68
N SER A 100 -8.36 1.07 -0.45
CA SER A 100 -9.29 0.00 -0.11
C SER A 100 -10.69 0.55 0.14
N VAL A 101 -11.73 -0.25 -0.13
CA VAL A 101 -13.13 0.15 0.09
C VAL A 101 -13.82 -0.61 1.23
N GLY A 102 -13.12 -1.60 1.79
CA GLY A 102 -13.65 -2.40 2.88
C GLY A 102 -14.76 -3.36 2.48
N LYS A 103 -15.30 -4.07 3.50
CA LYS A 103 -16.33 -5.09 3.31
C LYS A 103 -17.68 -4.46 2.99
N GLY A 104 -18.33 -4.92 1.92
CA GLY A 104 -19.69 -4.50 1.55
C GLY A 104 -19.77 -3.20 0.75
N MET A 105 -18.64 -2.55 0.45
CA MET A 105 -18.59 -1.36 -0.39
C MET A 105 -18.26 -1.71 -1.84
N THR A 106 -18.62 -0.81 -2.76
CA THR A 106 -18.22 -0.92 -4.17
C THR A 106 -16.72 -0.71 -4.32
N CYS A 107 -16.11 -1.43 -5.25
CA CYS A 107 -14.69 -1.24 -5.56
C CYS A 107 -14.44 0.17 -6.09
N LYS A 108 -13.30 0.76 -5.70
CA LYS A 108 -12.81 1.97 -6.33
C LYS A 108 -11.92 1.60 -7.51
N ASN A 109 -12.04 2.35 -8.57
CA ASN A 109 -11.09 2.29 -9.68
C ASN A 109 -9.71 2.70 -9.18
N VAL A 110 -8.66 2.19 -9.81
CA VAL A 110 -7.27 2.60 -9.54
C VAL A 110 -7.05 4.07 -9.93
N VAL A 111 -8.01 4.62 -10.61
CA VAL A 111 -8.10 6.02 -11.04
C VAL A 111 -8.51 6.91 -9.86
N PRO A 112 -7.78 7.99 -9.56
CA PRO A 112 -8.19 8.94 -8.53
C PRO A 112 -9.53 9.58 -8.90
N THR A 113 -10.55 9.36 -8.08
CA THR A 113 -11.91 9.87 -8.24
C THR A 113 -12.04 11.36 -7.92
N LYS A 114 -11.19 12.23 -8.46
CA LYS A 114 -11.38 13.68 -8.31
C LYS A 114 -12.50 14.25 -9.18
N VAL A 115 -13.23 13.41 -9.92
CA VAL A 115 -14.23 13.85 -10.89
C VAL A 115 -15.56 13.12 -10.71
N GLU A 116 -15.91 12.72 -9.50
CA GLU A 116 -17.15 11.98 -9.21
C GLU A 116 -18.45 12.75 -9.55
N ASN A 117 -18.40 14.04 -9.81
CA ASN A 117 -19.61 14.85 -10.06
C ASN A 117 -19.73 15.42 -11.48
N LEU A 118 -18.93 14.95 -12.42
CA LEU A 118 -19.02 15.44 -13.80
C LEU A 118 -19.94 14.54 -14.67
N GLN A 119 -21.18 14.38 -14.27
CA GLN A 119 -22.27 14.02 -15.20
C GLN A 119 -22.62 15.20 -16.13
N THR A 120 -21.63 15.93 -16.56
CA THR A 120 -21.86 17.07 -17.44
C THR A 120 -21.76 16.62 -18.89
N ARG A 121 -22.70 17.06 -19.69
CA ARG A 121 -22.71 16.96 -21.17
C ARG A 121 -21.63 17.82 -21.83
N ASP A 122 -20.72 18.41 -21.07
CA ASP A 122 -19.67 19.27 -21.58
C ASP A 122 -18.58 18.44 -22.28
N PRO A 123 -18.37 18.62 -23.60
CA PRO A 123 -17.38 17.86 -24.35
C PRO A 123 -15.94 18.10 -23.89
N THR A 124 -15.65 19.25 -23.28
CA THR A 124 -14.32 19.56 -22.71
C THR A 124 -14.02 18.68 -21.48
N LEU A 125 -15.04 18.42 -20.67
CA LEU A 125 -14.94 17.56 -19.49
C LEU A 125 -14.90 16.08 -19.90
N GLN A 126 -15.58 15.68 -20.97
CA GLN A 126 -15.46 14.34 -21.52
C GLN A 126 -14.04 14.07 -22.06
N ALA A 127 -13.41 15.06 -22.68
CA ALA A 127 -12.02 14.95 -23.10
C ALA A 127 -11.06 14.81 -21.91
N GLN A 128 -11.34 15.43 -20.78
CA GLN A 128 -10.57 15.27 -19.55
C GLN A 128 -10.76 13.88 -18.91
N ARG A 129 -11.93 13.27 -19.00
CA ARG A 129 -12.20 11.90 -18.52
C ARG A 129 -11.39 10.83 -19.29
N LYS A 130 -11.07 11.06 -20.54
CA LYS A 130 -10.20 10.19 -21.34
C LYS A 130 -8.72 10.41 -21.07
N LYS A 131 -8.36 11.34 -20.19
CA LYS A 131 -6.97 11.59 -19.83
C LYS A 131 -6.42 10.42 -19.03
N LEU A 132 -5.31 9.87 -19.48
CA LEU A 132 -4.63 8.77 -18.81
C LEU A 132 -4.27 9.14 -17.37
N VAL A 133 -4.54 8.23 -16.46
CA VAL A 133 -4.17 8.40 -15.05
C VAL A 133 -2.67 8.22 -14.91
N LYS A 134 -2.06 9.21 -14.28
CA LYS A 134 -0.63 9.19 -13.97
C LYS A 134 -0.41 8.63 -12.55
N LYS A 135 0.83 8.57 -12.14
CA LYS A 135 1.31 8.13 -10.82
C LYS A 135 0.42 8.62 -9.68
N THR A 136 0.05 7.69 -8.83
CA THR A 136 -0.77 7.94 -7.63
C THR A 136 0.12 7.87 -6.39
N PRO A 137 0.15 8.91 -5.54
CA PRO A 137 0.86 8.85 -4.27
C PRO A 137 0.09 7.95 -3.29
N VAL A 138 0.82 7.09 -2.61
CA VAL A 138 0.29 6.11 -1.65
C VAL A 138 1.08 6.18 -0.36
N SER A 139 0.38 6.11 0.77
CA SER A 139 0.97 6.02 2.11
C SER A 139 0.32 4.88 2.87
N LEU A 140 1.04 3.78 3.06
CA LEU A 140 0.53 2.58 3.71
C LEU A 140 1.03 2.47 5.15
N GLN A 141 0.14 2.23 6.09
CA GLN A 141 0.50 1.70 7.39
C GLN A 141 0.66 0.18 7.25
N LEU A 142 1.84 -0.34 7.58
CA LEU A 142 2.09 -1.78 7.49
C LEU A 142 1.41 -2.51 8.65
N ASN A 143 0.71 -3.60 8.33
CA ASN A 143 0.07 -4.47 9.32
C ASN A 143 1.10 -5.45 9.90
N SER A 144 1.94 -4.96 10.79
CA SER A 144 2.99 -5.67 11.51
C SER A 144 2.86 -5.36 12.99
N ALA A 145 2.91 -6.38 13.83
CA ALA A 145 2.84 -6.17 15.27
C ALA A 145 4.05 -5.37 15.78
N LEU A 146 5.22 -5.68 15.26
CA LEU A 146 6.46 -5.01 15.63
C LEU A 146 6.48 -3.54 15.18
N LEU A 147 6.13 -3.26 13.93
CA LEU A 147 6.12 -1.89 13.40
C LEU A 147 4.99 -1.03 13.97
N ASN A 148 3.97 -1.65 14.56
CA ASN A 148 2.89 -0.94 15.25
C ASN A 148 3.11 -0.81 16.76
N SER A 149 4.26 -1.26 17.26
CA SER A 149 4.63 -1.19 18.67
C SER A 149 5.69 -0.11 18.91
N THR A 150 5.71 0.45 20.11
CA THR A 150 6.82 1.33 20.53
C THR A 150 8.03 0.47 20.85
N LEU A 151 9.15 0.72 20.18
CA LEU A 151 10.36 -0.08 20.28
C LEU A 151 11.57 0.76 20.61
N SER A 152 12.35 0.31 21.60
CA SER A 152 13.66 0.87 21.90
C SER A 152 14.71 0.29 20.93
N LEU A 153 15.19 1.10 20.01
CA LEU A 153 16.10 0.63 18.96
C LEU A 153 17.48 0.24 19.47
N ASP A 154 17.90 0.74 20.64
CA ASP A 154 19.15 0.35 21.30
C ASP A 154 19.16 -1.13 21.73
N GLN A 155 18.03 -1.64 22.20
CA GLN A 155 17.91 -3.02 22.65
C GLN A 155 18.03 -4.03 21.51
N ILE A 156 17.54 -3.66 20.35
CA ILE A 156 17.55 -4.52 19.16
C ILE A 156 18.67 -4.15 18.17
N GLY A 157 19.42 -3.09 18.44
CA GLY A 157 20.53 -2.63 17.58
C GLY A 157 20.09 -2.10 16.22
N GLY A 158 18.85 -1.64 16.09
CA GLY A 158 18.25 -1.21 14.84
C GLY A 158 17.49 -2.33 14.11
N LEU A 159 16.84 -1.98 13.00
CA LEU A 159 15.99 -2.89 12.22
C LEU A 159 16.42 -2.95 10.76
N HIS A 160 16.35 -4.14 10.20
CA HIS A 160 16.24 -4.37 8.76
C HIS A 160 14.81 -4.77 8.42
N ILE A 161 14.20 -4.04 7.51
CA ILE A 161 12.83 -4.27 7.05
C ILE A 161 12.90 -4.63 5.57
N GLN A 162 12.42 -5.83 5.21
CA GLN A 162 12.39 -6.31 3.84
C GLN A 162 10.94 -6.52 3.43
N ILE A 163 10.55 -5.89 2.32
CA ILE A 163 9.21 -5.98 1.76
C ILE A 163 9.32 -6.65 0.39
N TYR A 164 8.67 -7.79 0.24
CA TYR A 164 8.58 -8.51 -1.01
C TYR A 164 7.26 -8.20 -1.69
N LEU A 165 7.33 -7.88 -2.96
CA LEU A 165 6.16 -7.60 -3.78
C LEU A 165 5.66 -8.87 -4.46
N LYS A 166 4.39 -8.88 -4.87
CA LYS A 166 3.83 -9.96 -5.66
C LYS A 166 4.33 -9.90 -7.09
N GLU A 167 4.80 -11.03 -7.60
CA GLU A 167 5.18 -11.19 -9.00
C GLU A 167 3.93 -11.34 -9.90
N ASN A 168 2.92 -12.06 -9.41
CA ASN A 168 1.66 -12.24 -10.14
C ASN A 168 0.68 -11.11 -9.79
N VAL A 169 0.59 -10.14 -10.67
CA VAL A 169 -0.27 -8.97 -10.52
C VAL A 169 -1.75 -9.25 -10.79
N GLY A 170 -2.09 -10.34 -11.47
CA GLY A 170 -3.47 -10.77 -11.68
C GLY A 170 -4.24 -11.08 -10.39
N SER A 171 -3.51 -11.30 -9.27
CA SER A 171 -4.12 -11.41 -7.94
C SER A 171 -4.30 -10.07 -7.20
N VAL A 172 -3.85 -8.97 -7.81
CA VAL A 172 -3.88 -7.61 -7.24
C VAL A 172 -4.93 -6.76 -7.93
N PHE A 173 -5.03 -6.90 -9.23
CA PHE A 173 -5.93 -6.12 -10.08
C PHE A 173 -7.06 -6.99 -10.64
N PHE A 174 -8.19 -6.36 -10.94
CA PHE A 174 -9.32 -6.99 -11.61
C PHE A 174 -10.07 -5.95 -12.46
N GLY A 175 -10.80 -6.44 -13.46
CA GLY A 175 -11.65 -5.64 -14.33
C GLY A 175 -12.51 -6.54 -15.19
N SER A 176 -13.71 -6.09 -15.57
CA SER A 176 -14.63 -6.90 -16.38
C SER A 176 -14.14 -7.10 -17.81
N ASP A 177 -13.46 -6.10 -18.36
CA ASP A 177 -13.04 -6.05 -19.76
C ASP A 177 -11.52 -5.99 -19.93
N VAL A 178 -10.79 -6.31 -18.87
CA VAL A 178 -9.32 -6.22 -18.82
C VAL A 178 -8.73 -7.58 -18.54
N ASP A 179 -7.76 -7.99 -19.36
CA ASP A 179 -6.93 -9.17 -19.10
C ASP A 179 -5.90 -8.85 -18.01
N THR A 180 -6.31 -9.05 -16.77
CA THR A 180 -5.47 -8.73 -15.60
C THR A 180 -4.19 -9.56 -15.52
N SER A 181 -4.03 -10.61 -16.33
CA SER A 181 -2.79 -11.37 -16.43
C SER A 181 -1.67 -10.56 -17.10
N LYS A 182 -2.03 -9.57 -17.92
CA LYS A 182 -1.11 -8.65 -18.62
C LYS A 182 -0.89 -7.35 -17.85
N SER A 183 -1.64 -7.13 -16.79
CA SER A 183 -1.53 -5.90 -15.98
C SER A 183 -0.17 -5.84 -15.30
N SER A 184 0.31 -4.62 -15.10
CA SER A 184 1.56 -4.37 -14.40
C SER A 184 1.49 -3.09 -13.57
N TYR A 185 2.48 -2.88 -12.72
CA TYR A 185 2.66 -1.63 -11.99
C TYR A 185 4.13 -1.30 -11.81
N GLU A 186 4.40 -0.03 -11.69
CA GLU A 186 5.73 0.49 -11.37
C GLU A 186 5.67 1.31 -10.08
N LEU A 187 6.65 1.11 -9.21
CA LEU A 187 6.82 1.89 -8.00
C LEU A 187 7.96 2.88 -8.17
N SER A 188 7.75 4.10 -7.74
CA SER A 188 8.77 5.15 -7.67
C SER A 188 8.69 5.91 -6.36
N ASN A 189 9.76 6.63 -6.01
CA ASN A 189 9.86 7.45 -4.80
C ASN A 189 9.54 6.66 -3.52
N VAL A 190 10.03 5.41 -3.44
CA VAL A 190 9.75 4.51 -2.32
C VAL A 190 10.56 4.92 -1.11
N SER A 191 9.85 5.19 0.00
CA SER A 191 10.46 5.59 1.28
C SER A 191 9.70 5.00 2.46
N LEU A 192 10.38 4.86 3.59
CA LEU A 192 9.78 4.45 4.86
C LEU A 192 9.89 5.63 5.85
N SER A 193 8.75 6.11 6.31
CA SER A 193 8.70 7.12 7.37
C SER A 193 8.64 6.42 8.72
N VAL A 194 9.64 6.65 9.55
CA VAL A 194 9.75 6.06 10.89
C VAL A 194 9.86 7.20 11.90
N PRO A 195 8.80 7.53 12.62
CA PRO A 195 8.86 8.52 13.68
C PRO A 195 9.63 7.97 14.88
N VAL A 196 10.54 8.79 15.38
CA VAL A 196 11.40 8.44 16.51
C VAL A 196 11.42 9.55 17.56
N VAL A 197 11.62 9.15 18.82
CA VAL A 197 11.85 10.05 19.94
C VAL A 197 13.21 9.72 20.52
N TYR A 198 14.04 10.73 20.71
CA TYR A 198 15.35 10.56 21.33
C TYR A 198 15.22 10.53 22.86
N LYS A 199 15.97 9.64 23.48
CA LYS A 199 16.10 9.62 24.93
C LYS A 199 16.92 10.85 25.34
N SER A 200 16.37 11.68 26.20
CA SER A 200 17.08 12.77 26.86
C SER A 200 18.04 12.24 27.93
#